data_71af7a08706787d05fb5dbdbef0facac
#
_entry.id   71af7a08706787d05fb5dbdbef0facac
#
_cell.length_a   1.000
_cell.length_b   1.000
_cell.length_c   1.000
_cell.angle_alpha   90.00
_cell.angle_beta   90.00
_cell.angle_gamma   90.00
#
_symmetry.space_group_name_H-M   'P 1'
#
loop_
_entity.id
_entity.type
_entity.pdbx_description
1 polymer ?
#
loop_
_entity_poly.entity_id
_entity_poly.type
_entity_poly.pdbx_seq_one_letter_code
_entity_poly.pdbx_strand_id
1 'polypeptide(L)'
;METQPMKSKKIILIRSLFTVLFCLSAVMLFGQQNNTKQPRAKQTAQVGGQHTGQKIVTGVVRDDNGDPLIGVNVQAVGTQTGVITDVNGKYSIQVSAGAKLSFSYIGFQTQTLSVDTGSVLNVKMSEDAQSLEEVVVIGYGQVTKKDA
;
A
#
# COMPACT_ATOMS: atom_id res chain seq x y z
N MET A 1 -82.65 -7.17 3.41
CA MET A 1 -81.93 -8.05 4.33
C MET A 1 -80.46 -7.69 4.29
N GLU A 2 -80.06 -6.95 5.25
CA GLU A 2 -78.73 -6.31 5.35
C GLU A 2 -77.79 -7.21 6.18
N THR A 3 -76.82 -7.80 5.55
CA THR A 3 -75.80 -8.59 6.22
C THR A 3 -74.60 -7.76 6.54
N GLN A 4 -74.41 -7.47 7.78
CA GLN A 4 -73.45 -6.63 8.43
C GLN A 4 -71.97 -7.04 8.19
N PRO A 5 -71.07 -6.09 7.83
CA PRO A 5 -69.64 -6.36 7.76
C PRO A 5 -68.96 -6.08 9.11
N MET A 6 -69.23 -6.86 10.16
CA MET A 6 -68.58 -6.70 11.46
C MET A 6 -67.28 -7.48 11.65
N LYS A 7 -66.79 -8.18 10.66
CA LYS A 7 -65.52 -8.98 10.76
C LYS A 7 -64.26 -8.24 10.30
N SER A 8 -64.37 -7.14 9.54
CA SER A 8 -63.18 -6.49 8.97
C SER A 8 -62.39 -5.64 9.98
N LYS A 9 -63.07 -4.99 10.93
CA LYS A 9 -62.38 -4.11 11.90
C LYS A 9 -61.48 -4.86 12.87
N LYS A 10 -61.88 -6.10 13.30
CA LYS A 10 -61.04 -6.93 14.17
C LYS A 10 -59.79 -7.47 13.47
N ILE A 11 -59.91 -7.80 12.20
CA ILE A 11 -58.78 -8.30 11.38
C ILE A 11 -57.75 -7.20 11.17
N ILE A 12 -58.18 -5.96 10.94
CA ILE A 12 -57.29 -4.81 10.76
C ILE A 12 -56.56 -4.49 12.06
N LEU A 13 -57.23 -4.54 13.21
CA LEU A 13 -56.64 -4.34 14.53
C LEU A 13 -55.58 -5.42 14.88
N ILE A 14 -55.87 -6.67 14.55
CA ILE A 14 -54.94 -7.79 14.79
C ILE A 14 -53.72 -7.68 13.87
N ARG A 15 -53.91 -7.30 12.62
CA ARG A 15 -52.79 -7.07 11.67
C ARG A 15 -51.89 -5.88 12.10
N SER A 16 -52.51 -4.81 12.60
CA SER A 16 -51.76 -3.65 13.12
C SER A 16 -50.97 -4.00 14.38
N LEU A 17 -51.55 -4.81 15.27
CA LEU A 17 -50.87 -5.25 16.50
C LEU A 17 -49.69 -6.19 16.19
N PHE A 18 -49.82 -7.06 15.16
CA PHE A 18 -48.75 -7.94 14.72
C PHE A 18 -47.58 -7.20 14.09
N THR A 19 -47.85 -6.14 13.32
CA THR A 19 -46.79 -5.31 12.70
C THR A 19 -46.01 -4.52 13.75
N VAL A 20 -46.69 -3.98 14.76
CA VAL A 20 -46.02 -3.26 15.86
C VAL A 20 -45.19 -4.23 16.71
N LEU A 21 -45.68 -5.43 16.99
CA LEU A 21 -44.97 -6.45 17.77
C LEU A 21 -43.75 -6.97 16.99
N PHE A 22 -43.86 -7.10 15.64
CA PHE A 22 -42.76 -7.52 14.80
C PHE A 22 -41.67 -6.45 14.68
N CYS A 23 -42.06 -5.17 14.61
CA CYS A 23 -41.08 -4.06 14.66
C CYS A 23 -40.34 -3.97 16.00
N LEU A 24 -41.05 -4.26 17.11
CA LEU A 24 -40.43 -4.22 18.43
C LEU A 24 -39.42 -5.38 18.63
N SER A 25 -39.66 -6.53 18.00
CA SER A 25 -38.73 -7.67 18.06
C SER A 25 -37.50 -7.46 17.17
N ALA A 26 -37.61 -6.71 16.08
CA ALA A 26 -36.47 -6.38 15.19
C ALA A 26 -35.47 -5.44 15.87
N VAL A 27 -35.91 -4.55 16.75
CA VAL A 27 -35.02 -3.65 17.50
C VAL A 27 -34.17 -4.38 18.53
N MET A 28 -34.66 -5.49 19.08
CA MET A 28 -33.91 -6.28 20.06
C MET A 28 -32.86 -7.21 19.42
N LEU A 29 -32.94 -7.52 18.11
CA LEU A 29 -31.95 -8.36 17.43
C LEU A 29 -30.71 -7.57 16.94
N PHE A 30 -30.78 -6.23 16.86
CA PHE A 30 -29.64 -5.41 16.47
C PHE A 30 -28.73 -4.98 17.64
N GLY A 31 -29.05 -5.36 18.87
CA GLY A 31 -28.32 -4.99 20.08
C GLY A 31 -27.19 -5.94 20.51
N GLN A 32 -26.94 -7.02 19.79
CA GLN A 32 -25.80 -7.89 20.06
C GLN A 32 -24.60 -7.51 19.19
N GLN A 33 -23.96 -6.40 19.54
CA GLN A 33 -22.56 -6.20 19.17
C GLN A 33 -21.75 -7.27 19.93
N ASN A 34 -21.31 -8.26 19.18
CA ASN A 34 -20.31 -9.21 19.62
C ASN A 34 -19.06 -8.46 20.06
N ASN A 35 -18.95 -8.26 21.37
CA ASN A 35 -17.74 -7.83 22.03
C ASN A 35 -16.77 -9.04 22.04
N THR A 36 -16.33 -9.45 20.85
CA THR A 36 -15.23 -10.38 20.70
C THR A 36 -14.00 -9.59 21.15
N LYS A 37 -13.54 -9.89 22.36
CA LYS A 37 -12.24 -9.45 22.85
C LYS A 37 -11.18 -9.97 21.89
N GLN A 38 -10.89 -9.20 20.87
CA GLN A 38 -9.70 -9.34 20.08
C GLN A 38 -8.52 -9.06 21.01
N PRO A 39 -7.50 -9.92 21.10
CA PRO A 39 -6.35 -9.64 21.91
C PRO A 39 -5.75 -8.33 21.41
N ARG A 40 -5.74 -7.36 22.29
CA ARG A 40 -5.17 -6.02 22.12
C ARG A 40 -3.69 -6.18 21.82
N ALA A 41 -3.37 -6.41 20.54
CA ALA A 41 -2.03 -6.15 20.06
C ALA A 41 -1.75 -4.69 20.42
N LYS A 42 -0.66 -4.47 21.14
CA LYS A 42 -0.19 -3.15 21.57
C LYS A 42 -0.24 -2.22 20.36
N GLN A 43 -1.25 -1.36 20.33
CA GLN A 43 -1.20 -0.16 19.51
C GLN A 43 -0.04 0.65 20.07
N THR A 44 1.11 0.46 19.46
CA THR A 44 2.22 1.40 19.58
C THR A 44 1.65 2.75 19.21
N ALA A 45 1.73 3.67 20.15
CA ALA A 45 1.27 5.04 20.01
C ALA A 45 1.63 5.56 18.62
N GLN A 46 0.63 5.83 17.80
CA GLN A 46 0.79 6.70 16.67
C GLN A 46 1.17 8.06 17.24
N VAL A 47 2.47 8.33 17.25
CA VAL A 47 2.97 9.69 17.35
C VAL A 47 2.27 10.46 16.24
N GLY A 48 1.42 11.39 16.63
CA GLY A 48 0.70 12.26 15.73
C GLY A 48 1.68 13.05 14.87
N GLY A 49 2.08 12.45 13.75
CA GLY A 49 2.69 13.13 12.64
C GLY A 49 1.58 13.96 12.00
N GLN A 50 1.69 15.28 12.12
CA GLN A 50 0.89 16.23 11.38
C GLN A 50 0.89 15.82 9.92
N HIS A 51 -0.28 15.56 9.35
CA HIS A 51 -0.49 15.34 7.93
C HIS A 51 -0.23 16.65 7.16
N THR A 52 1.02 17.09 7.15
CA THR A 52 1.48 18.16 6.28
C THR A 52 1.52 17.60 4.87
N GLY A 53 0.44 17.85 4.11
CA GLY A 53 0.39 17.75 2.65
C GLY A 53 1.03 16.51 2.06
N GLN A 54 0.44 15.32 2.25
CA GLN A 54 0.82 14.16 1.48
C GLN A 54 0.39 14.37 0.02
N LYS A 55 1.27 14.03 -0.92
CA LYS A 55 0.96 14.09 -2.35
C LYS A 55 1.36 12.78 -3.02
N ILE A 56 0.68 12.46 -4.11
CA ILE A 56 1.01 11.32 -4.96
C ILE A 56 2.01 11.82 -6.01
N VAL A 57 3.15 11.15 -6.08
CA VAL A 57 4.18 11.35 -7.11
C VAL A 57 4.16 10.16 -8.04
N THR A 58 4.07 10.43 -9.33
CA THR A 58 4.10 9.42 -10.38
C THR A 58 5.27 9.68 -11.32
N GLY A 59 5.68 8.69 -12.07
CA GLY A 59 6.72 8.87 -13.07
C GLY A 59 7.08 7.58 -13.78
N VAL A 60 8.07 7.68 -14.66
CA VAL A 60 8.63 6.54 -15.38
C VAL A 60 10.14 6.54 -15.16
N VAL A 61 10.67 5.35 -14.84
CA VAL A 61 12.11 5.13 -14.74
C VAL A 61 12.59 4.45 -16.02
N ARG A 62 13.65 5.00 -16.61
CA ARG A 62 14.25 4.51 -17.87
C ARG A 62 15.76 4.37 -17.70
N ASP A 63 16.37 3.57 -18.57
CA ASP A 63 17.83 3.48 -18.71
C ASP A 63 18.38 4.60 -19.61
N ASP A 64 19.69 4.54 -19.90
CA ASP A 64 20.38 5.47 -20.80
C ASP A 64 19.92 5.36 -22.24
N ASN A 65 19.40 4.21 -22.67
CA ASN A 65 18.88 3.96 -24.01
C ASN A 65 17.43 4.46 -24.16
N GLY A 66 16.76 4.75 -23.04
CA GLY A 66 15.38 5.18 -23.01
C GLY A 66 14.39 4.03 -22.77
N ASP A 67 14.87 2.81 -22.52
CA ASP A 67 14.05 1.66 -22.23
C ASP A 67 13.50 1.70 -20.79
N PRO A 68 12.25 1.27 -20.57
CA PRO A 68 11.65 1.29 -19.24
C PRO A 68 12.30 0.25 -18.33
N LEU A 69 12.70 0.65 -17.11
CA LEU A 69 13.28 -0.23 -16.11
C LEU A 69 12.18 -0.80 -15.19
N ILE A 70 12.02 -2.11 -15.25
CA ILE A 70 11.06 -2.90 -14.47
C ILE A 70 11.71 -3.32 -13.16
N GLY A 71 11.01 -3.20 -12.04
CA GLY A 71 11.50 -3.70 -10.75
C GLY A 71 12.45 -2.76 -10.02
N VAL A 72 12.54 -1.49 -10.44
CA VAL A 72 13.31 -0.46 -9.73
C VAL A 72 12.65 -0.21 -8.37
N ASN A 73 13.41 -0.26 -7.30
CA ASN A 73 12.96 0.12 -5.97
C ASN A 73 12.96 1.64 -5.84
N VAL A 74 11.79 2.21 -5.57
CA VAL A 74 11.58 3.65 -5.34
C VAL A 74 11.17 3.84 -3.88
N GLN A 75 12.02 4.46 -3.09
CA GLN A 75 11.82 4.61 -1.64
C GLN A 75 11.86 6.08 -1.23
N ALA A 76 10.95 6.49 -0.36
CA ALA A 76 11.01 7.80 0.27
C ALA A 76 12.07 7.81 1.38
N VAL A 77 13.12 8.61 1.21
CA VAL A 77 14.26 8.68 2.11
C VAL A 77 13.83 9.06 3.53
N GLY A 78 14.33 8.32 4.52
CA GLY A 78 13.98 8.53 5.93
C GLY A 78 12.64 7.95 6.35
N THR A 79 11.97 7.19 5.47
CA THR A 79 10.72 6.49 5.76
C THR A 79 10.80 5.02 5.34
N GLN A 80 9.76 4.25 5.67
CA GLN A 80 9.60 2.88 5.18
C GLN A 80 8.69 2.80 3.96
N THR A 81 8.28 3.94 3.41
CA THR A 81 7.39 4.00 2.25
C THR A 81 8.19 3.75 0.98
N GLY A 82 7.85 2.71 0.24
CA GLY A 82 8.49 2.36 -1.02
C GLY A 82 7.54 1.64 -1.96
N VAL A 83 7.84 1.68 -3.25
CA VAL A 83 7.12 0.99 -4.33
C VAL A 83 8.13 0.46 -5.34
N ILE A 84 7.68 -0.44 -6.22
CA ILE A 84 8.49 -1.02 -7.30
C ILE A 84 7.88 -0.60 -8.63
N THR A 85 8.71 -0.31 -9.65
CA THR A 85 8.25 0.05 -11.00
C THR A 85 7.59 -1.15 -11.69
N ASP A 86 6.54 -0.87 -12.45
CA ASP A 86 5.80 -1.86 -13.24
C ASP A 86 6.52 -2.24 -14.57
N VAL A 87 5.87 -3.06 -15.40
CA VAL A 87 6.38 -3.53 -16.69
C VAL A 87 6.66 -2.41 -17.70
N ASN A 88 6.12 -1.22 -17.48
CA ASN A 88 6.35 -0.03 -18.30
C ASN A 88 7.32 0.96 -17.62
N GLY A 89 7.97 0.55 -16.52
CA GLY A 89 8.83 1.40 -15.73
C GLY A 89 8.09 2.46 -14.91
N LYS A 90 6.75 2.38 -14.82
CA LYS A 90 5.93 3.38 -14.10
C LYS A 90 5.88 3.10 -12.62
N TYR A 91 5.82 4.18 -11.83
CA TYR A 91 5.60 4.10 -10.38
C TYR A 91 4.61 5.15 -9.92
N SER A 92 4.02 4.91 -8.75
CA SER A 92 3.15 5.84 -8.03
C SER A 92 3.40 5.68 -6.54
N ILE A 93 3.84 6.74 -5.88
CA ILE A 93 4.20 6.73 -4.46
C ILE A 93 3.59 7.93 -3.74
N GLN A 94 3.07 7.69 -2.54
CA GLN A 94 2.52 8.77 -1.70
C GLN A 94 3.59 9.23 -0.71
N VAL A 95 3.93 10.52 -0.74
CA VAL A 95 5.00 11.11 0.06
C VAL A 95 4.61 12.49 0.59
N SER A 96 5.32 12.97 1.60
CA SER A 96 5.18 14.35 2.08
C SER A 96 5.77 15.33 1.09
N ALA A 97 5.26 16.57 1.09
CA ALA A 97 5.84 17.65 0.28
C ALA A 97 7.33 17.85 0.65
N GLY A 98 8.19 18.00 -0.36
CA GLY A 98 9.64 18.16 -0.18
C GLY A 98 10.39 16.87 0.17
N ALA A 99 9.74 15.70 0.13
CA ALA A 99 10.42 14.42 0.33
C ALA A 99 11.49 14.18 -0.74
N LYS A 100 12.49 13.36 -0.40
CA LYS A 100 13.46 12.84 -1.36
C LYS A 100 13.11 11.40 -1.69
N LEU A 101 13.20 11.04 -2.97
CA LEU A 101 13.03 9.67 -3.45
C LEU A 101 14.38 9.10 -3.85
N SER A 102 14.68 7.90 -3.37
CA SER A 102 15.83 7.10 -3.77
C SER A 102 15.37 6.04 -4.75
N PHE A 103 16.07 5.94 -5.86
CA PHE A 103 15.86 4.96 -6.93
C PHE A 103 17.05 4.01 -6.94
N SER A 104 16.81 2.73 -6.71
CA SER A 104 17.85 1.71 -6.70
C SER A 104 17.45 0.49 -7.52
N TYR A 105 18.39 0.00 -8.32
CA TYR A 105 18.23 -1.17 -9.16
C TYR A 105 19.55 -1.90 -9.32
N ILE A 106 19.53 -3.23 -9.42
CA ILE A 106 20.75 -4.03 -9.55
C ILE A 106 21.47 -3.70 -10.86
N GLY A 107 22.77 -3.42 -10.80
CA GLY A 107 23.58 -3.04 -11.96
C GLY A 107 23.45 -1.57 -12.37
N PHE A 108 22.73 -0.75 -11.61
CA PHE A 108 22.54 0.67 -11.89
C PHE A 108 22.98 1.55 -10.70
N GLN A 109 23.40 2.76 -10.99
CA GLN A 109 23.77 3.73 -9.97
C GLN A 109 22.53 4.19 -9.21
N THR A 110 22.59 4.12 -7.88
CA THR A 110 21.51 4.63 -7.03
C THR A 110 21.43 6.14 -7.13
N GLN A 111 20.23 6.66 -7.41
CA GLN A 111 19.97 8.10 -7.50
C GLN A 111 19.01 8.56 -6.43
N THR A 112 19.25 9.75 -5.88
CA THR A 112 18.33 10.39 -4.93
C THR A 112 17.91 11.74 -5.46
N LEU A 113 16.60 11.92 -5.66
CA LEU A 113 16.01 13.13 -6.22
C LEU A 113 14.99 13.74 -5.25
N SER A 114 14.98 15.08 -5.18
CA SER A 114 13.97 15.80 -4.39
C SER A 114 12.67 15.88 -5.16
N VAL A 115 11.57 15.70 -4.43
CA VAL A 115 10.23 15.88 -4.99
C VAL A 115 9.86 17.35 -4.85
N ASP A 116 9.96 18.10 -5.94
CA ASP A 116 9.51 19.48 -6.02
C ASP A 116 7.98 19.60 -6.00
N THR A 117 7.45 20.77 -6.29
CA THR A 117 6.01 21.04 -6.34
C THR A 117 5.25 20.22 -7.38
N GLY A 118 5.94 19.64 -8.38
CA GLY A 118 5.37 18.77 -9.39
C GLY A 118 4.93 17.40 -8.83
N SER A 119 3.89 16.82 -9.42
CA SER A 119 3.42 15.46 -9.11
C SER A 119 3.99 14.39 -10.04
N VAL A 120 4.77 14.78 -11.05
CA VAL A 120 5.38 13.86 -12.02
C VAL A 120 6.90 14.01 -11.95
N LEU A 121 7.60 12.89 -11.72
CA LEU A 121 9.06 12.83 -11.67
C LEU A 121 9.54 11.65 -12.53
N ASN A 122 10.00 11.93 -13.74
CA ASN A 122 10.62 10.94 -14.61
C ASN A 122 12.11 10.84 -14.31
N VAL A 123 12.64 9.63 -14.26
CA VAL A 123 14.01 9.36 -13.83
C VAL A 123 14.73 8.57 -14.91
N LYS A 124 15.97 8.95 -15.19
CA LYS A 124 16.90 8.24 -16.05
C LYS A 124 18.01 7.68 -15.18
N MET A 125 18.22 6.36 -15.19
CA MET A 125 19.25 5.67 -14.43
C MET A 125 20.37 5.24 -15.37
N SER A 126 21.61 5.42 -14.94
CA SER A 126 22.80 4.97 -15.67
C SER A 126 23.32 3.65 -15.07
N GLU A 127 23.83 2.78 -15.93
CA GLU A 127 24.46 1.54 -15.50
C GLU A 127 25.68 1.82 -14.61
N ASP A 128 25.87 1.00 -13.60
CA ASP A 128 27.05 1.07 -12.75
C ASP A 128 28.16 0.21 -13.35
N ALA A 129 29.05 0.86 -14.11
CA ALA A 129 30.18 0.21 -14.75
C ALA A 129 31.16 -0.45 -13.75
N GLN A 130 31.14 -0.04 -12.48
CA GLN A 130 32.00 -0.63 -11.44
C GLN A 130 31.44 -1.94 -10.89
N SER A 131 30.14 -2.20 -11.03
CA SER A 131 29.51 -3.44 -10.57
C SER A 131 29.97 -4.69 -11.35
N LEU A 132 30.61 -4.52 -12.50
CA LEU A 132 31.11 -5.60 -13.35
C LEU A 132 32.58 -5.94 -13.12
N GLU A 133 33.34 -5.12 -12.38
CA GLU A 133 34.79 -5.35 -12.16
C GLU A 133 35.12 -6.17 -10.92
N GLU A 134 34.17 -6.48 -10.04
CA GLU A 134 34.41 -7.32 -8.88
C GLU A 134 34.10 -8.80 -9.13
N VAL A 135 34.55 -9.36 -10.25
CA VAL A 135 34.87 -10.77 -10.32
C VAL A 135 36.26 -10.94 -9.70
N VAL A 136 36.31 -11.08 -8.38
CA VAL A 136 37.50 -11.53 -7.69
C VAL A 136 37.82 -12.92 -8.24
N VAL A 137 38.76 -12.99 -9.17
CA VAL A 137 39.44 -14.23 -9.50
C VAL A 137 40.22 -14.61 -8.25
N ILE A 138 39.62 -15.44 -7.40
CA ILE A 138 40.36 -16.14 -6.34
C ILE A 138 41.34 -17.05 -7.07
N GLY A 139 42.59 -16.56 -7.23
CA GLY A 139 43.70 -17.36 -7.73
C GLY A 139 43.86 -18.55 -6.77
N TYR A 140 43.57 -19.74 -7.25
CA TYR A 140 43.92 -20.96 -6.56
C TYR A 140 45.44 -20.94 -6.38
N GLY A 141 45.88 -20.83 -5.11
CA GLY A 141 47.27 -20.84 -4.75
C GLY A 141 47.97 -22.09 -5.31
N GLN A 142 49.03 -21.86 -6.04
CA GLN A 142 49.95 -22.89 -6.47
C GLN A 142 50.53 -23.58 -5.22
N VAL A 143 50.21 -24.86 -5.06
CA VAL A 143 50.93 -25.71 -4.13
C VAL A 143 52.32 -25.94 -4.70
N THR A 144 53.29 -25.22 -4.18
CA THR A 144 54.69 -25.49 -4.47
C THR A 144 55.08 -26.80 -3.80
N LYS A 145 55.19 -27.86 -4.61
CA LYS A 145 55.78 -29.14 -4.19
C LYS A 145 57.27 -28.88 -4.00
N LYS A 146 57.73 -28.87 -2.75
CA LYS A 146 59.12 -28.83 -2.41
C LYS A 146 59.62 -30.25 -2.41
N ASP A 147 60.39 -30.62 -3.45
CA ASP A 147 61.17 -31.85 -3.47
C ASP A 147 62.36 -31.69 -2.53
N ALA A 148 62.50 -32.66 -1.60
CA ALA A 148 63.69 -32.90 -0.78
C ALA A 148 64.48 -34.00 -1.43
#